data_733e3763271fc36f4b118060ad107c06
#
_entry.id   733e3763271fc36f4b118060ad107c06
#
_cell.length_a   1.000
_cell.length_b   1.000
_cell.length_c   1.000
_cell.angle_alpha   90.00
_cell.angle_beta   90.00
_cell.angle_gamma   90.00
#
_symmetry.space_group_name_H-M   'P 1'
#
loop_
_entity.id
_entity.type
_entity.pdbx_description
1 polymer ?
#
loop_
_entity_poly.entity_id
_entity_poly.type
_entity_poly.pdbx_seq_one_letter_code
_entity_poly.pdbx_strand_id
1 'polypeptide(L)'
;MKKERIALVFGTFAPLHQGHIDLIQRAKRQCDRVRVIVSGYEGDRGEEVGLTLQKRFRYIREAFSNDELTQIYKLDETKLPRYPLGWEPWLQTALDTIQYQTETEELIFYVGEKAYKEELEARGFEVHLEERRFGISATMIRENPSKYWKYIAQPFRRQFTKKVLIMGSASNGKTTLAKDLARFYDAPVSLEYAREYQIKNNVRDDELTPKDYYYLLLGQYDQTSKLIDSSANRGLVIADTNSLVTKGYYDYYMEVEGQDTSMTDTFDNLFVSILSKEKWDLILFVQPIGSYVNDGFRDMTMADEKIRTSFSNYLDQLRQQYLGNIPTTFLASDYLGNYEEAKKVIDAIYQAD
;
A
#
# COMPACT_ATOMS: atom_id res chain seq x y z
N MET A 1 -17.38 30.88 -32.26
CA MET A 1 -16.33 30.92 -31.23
C MET A 1 -15.36 29.77 -31.51
N LYS A 2 -14.09 29.90 -31.16
CA LYS A 2 -13.13 28.81 -31.29
C LYS A 2 -13.50 27.73 -30.27
N LYS A 3 -13.61 26.46 -30.71
CA LYS A 3 -13.89 25.35 -29.80
C LYS A 3 -12.71 25.09 -28.88
N GLU A 4 -12.99 24.68 -27.66
CA GLU A 4 -11.96 24.20 -26.71
C GLU A 4 -11.46 22.83 -27.19
N ARG A 5 -10.14 22.67 -27.32
CA ARG A 5 -9.52 21.41 -27.74
C ARG A 5 -9.30 20.51 -26.53
N ILE A 6 -9.98 19.37 -26.54
CA ILE A 6 -9.95 18.42 -25.43
C ILE A 6 -9.22 17.15 -25.89
N ALA A 7 -8.09 16.85 -25.24
CA ALA A 7 -7.43 15.57 -25.43
C ALA A 7 -8.15 14.47 -24.64
N LEU A 8 -8.39 13.32 -25.23
CA LEU A 8 -8.91 12.14 -24.56
C LEU A 8 -7.89 11.01 -24.58
N VAL A 9 -7.51 10.57 -23.38
CA VAL A 9 -6.65 9.41 -23.14
C VAL A 9 -7.47 8.37 -22.37
N PHE A 10 -7.43 7.13 -22.77
CA PHE A 10 -8.17 6.08 -22.09
C PHE A 10 -7.35 4.80 -21.92
N GLY A 11 -7.69 3.99 -20.94
CA GLY A 11 -7.04 2.72 -20.70
C GLY A 11 -7.36 2.09 -19.36
N THR A 12 -6.87 0.85 -19.19
CA THR A 12 -7.02 0.09 -17.95
C THR A 12 -6.13 0.66 -16.82
N PHE A 13 -4.93 1.14 -17.13
CA PHE A 13 -3.95 1.69 -16.18
C PHE A 13 -3.70 0.79 -14.96
N ALA A 14 -3.35 -0.46 -15.20
CA ALA A 14 -3.12 -1.45 -14.15
C ALA A 14 -1.67 -1.99 -14.15
N PRO A 15 -0.68 -1.22 -13.60
CA PRO A 15 -0.75 0.12 -13.01
C PRO A 15 -0.58 1.29 -14.00
N LEU A 16 -0.85 2.51 -13.53
CA LEU A 16 -0.36 3.73 -14.18
C LEU A 16 1.17 3.74 -14.08
N HIS A 17 1.84 4.09 -15.18
CA HIS A 17 3.31 4.13 -15.25
C HIS A 17 3.80 5.30 -16.07
N GLN A 18 5.12 5.56 -16.06
CA GLN A 18 5.75 6.71 -16.71
C GLN A 18 5.37 6.87 -18.19
N GLY A 19 5.18 5.77 -18.93
CA GLY A 19 4.72 5.83 -20.30
C GLY A 19 3.32 6.42 -20.47
N HIS A 20 2.40 6.12 -19.56
CA HIS A 20 1.07 6.73 -19.53
C HIS A 20 1.11 8.20 -19.11
N ILE A 21 1.95 8.53 -18.11
CA ILE A 21 2.13 9.91 -17.66
C ILE A 21 2.70 10.77 -18.78
N ASP A 22 3.72 10.29 -19.50
CA ASP A 22 4.31 11.01 -20.64
C ASP A 22 3.28 11.24 -21.76
N LEU A 23 2.46 10.24 -22.08
CA LEU A 23 1.37 10.39 -23.04
C LEU A 23 0.39 11.49 -22.63
N ILE A 24 -0.09 11.48 -21.39
CA ILE A 24 -1.01 12.48 -20.84
C ILE A 24 -0.36 13.89 -20.88
N GLN A 25 0.91 13.99 -20.50
CA GLN A 25 1.65 15.25 -20.51
C GLN A 25 1.84 15.81 -21.93
N ARG A 26 2.08 14.94 -22.93
CA ARG A 26 2.18 15.37 -24.34
C ARG A 26 0.84 15.85 -24.89
N ALA A 27 -0.23 15.10 -24.61
CA ALA A 27 -1.58 15.47 -24.97
C ALA A 27 -1.97 16.86 -24.37
N LYS A 28 -1.64 17.07 -23.09
CA LYS A 28 -1.87 18.34 -22.39
C LYS A 28 -1.15 19.55 -23.02
N ARG A 29 0.01 19.36 -23.66
CA ARG A 29 0.76 20.43 -24.33
C ARG A 29 0.19 20.83 -25.68
N GLN A 30 -0.66 19.98 -26.27
CA GLN A 30 -1.23 20.16 -27.60
C GLN A 30 -2.70 20.57 -27.57
N CYS A 31 -3.35 20.45 -26.42
CA CYS A 31 -4.76 20.75 -26.21
C CYS A 31 -4.95 21.68 -25.01
N ASP A 32 -6.16 22.24 -24.87
CA ASP A 32 -6.50 23.15 -23.78
C ASP A 32 -6.70 22.38 -22.47
N ARG A 33 -7.23 21.13 -22.55
CA ARG A 33 -7.42 20.20 -21.41
C ARG A 33 -7.21 18.75 -21.82
N VAL A 34 -7.03 17.88 -20.80
CA VAL A 34 -6.98 16.44 -20.98
C VAL A 34 -8.05 15.78 -20.12
N ARG A 35 -8.84 14.91 -20.73
CA ARG A 35 -9.73 13.98 -20.04
C ARG A 35 -9.12 12.58 -20.11
N VAL A 36 -9.03 11.92 -18.95
CA VAL A 36 -8.47 10.57 -18.83
C VAL A 36 -9.59 9.63 -18.37
N ILE A 37 -9.93 8.65 -19.18
CA ILE A 37 -10.91 7.62 -18.82
C ILE A 37 -10.16 6.39 -18.30
N VAL A 38 -10.37 6.09 -17.02
CA VAL A 38 -9.95 4.84 -16.40
C VAL A 38 -11.05 3.82 -16.64
N SER A 39 -10.81 2.86 -17.50
CA SER A 39 -11.78 1.84 -17.85
C SER A 39 -11.41 0.46 -17.31
N GLY A 40 -12.43 -0.37 -17.11
CA GLY A 40 -12.25 -1.73 -16.66
C GLY A 40 -13.58 -2.43 -16.39
N TYR A 41 -13.49 -3.72 -16.15
CA TYR A 41 -14.64 -4.57 -15.87
C TYR A 41 -14.29 -5.58 -14.77
N GLU A 42 -15.30 -6.19 -14.18
CA GLU A 42 -15.15 -7.23 -13.17
C GLU A 42 -14.32 -8.41 -13.70
N GLY A 43 -13.27 -8.80 -12.98
CA GLY A 43 -12.33 -9.85 -13.39
C GLY A 43 -11.32 -9.41 -14.47
N ASP A 44 -11.09 -8.11 -14.65
CA ASP A 44 -10.03 -7.66 -15.55
C ASP A 44 -8.61 -7.88 -14.96
N ARG A 45 -7.60 -7.79 -15.83
CA ARG A 45 -6.18 -7.96 -15.46
C ARG A 45 -5.67 -7.06 -14.33
N GLY A 46 -6.39 -6.01 -13.96
CA GLY A 46 -6.06 -5.17 -12.82
C GLY A 46 -6.54 -5.80 -11.52
N GLU A 47 -7.70 -6.46 -11.53
CA GLU A 47 -8.24 -7.13 -10.34
C GLU A 47 -7.42 -8.35 -9.94
N GLU A 48 -6.81 -9.07 -10.89
CA GLU A 48 -5.89 -10.18 -10.63
C GLU A 48 -4.74 -9.80 -9.69
N VAL A 49 -4.28 -8.56 -9.75
CA VAL A 49 -3.24 -8.01 -8.86
C VAL A 49 -3.82 -7.06 -7.80
N GLY A 50 -5.11 -7.13 -7.52
CA GLY A 50 -5.78 -6.33 -6.48
C GLY A 50 -5.94 -4.84 -6.81
N LEU A 51 -5.74 -4.43 -8.08
CA LEU A 51 -5.99 -3.10 -8.61
C LEU A 51 -7.40 -3.03 -9.24
N THR A 52 -8.44 -3.06 -8.40
CA THR A 52 -9.82 -2.90 -8.86
C THR A 52 -10.00 -1.57 -9.62
N LEU A 53 -11.02 -1.47 -10.48
CA LEU A 53 -11.34 -0.23 -11.21
C LEU A 53 -11.45 0.97 -10.26
N GLN A 54 -12.09 0.80 -9.09
CA GLN A 54 -12.24 1.86 -8.10
C GLN A 54 -10.89 2.29 -7.49
N LYS A 55 -9.97 1.36 -7.22
CA LYS A 55 -8.62 1.68 -6.74
C LYS A 55 -7.82 2.43 -7.80
N ARG A 56 -7.83 1.94 -9.06
CA ARG A 56 -7.12 2.59 -10.17
C ARG A 56 -7.60 4.02 -10.37
N PHE A 57 -8.91 4.22 -10.40
CA PHE A 57 -9.51 5.55 -10.51
C PHE A 57 -9.05 6.48 -9.40
N ARG A 58 -9.07 6.03 -8.13
CA ARG A 58 -8.61 6.80 -6.99
C ARG A 58 -7.13 7.15 -7.09
N TYR A 59 -6.28 6.17 -7.42
CA TYR A 59 -4.83 6.36 -7.49
C TYR A 59 -4.41 7.27 -8.64
N ILE A 60 -5.12 7.24 -9.76
CA ILE A 60 -4.88 8.18 -10.87
C ILE A 60 -5.30 9.59 -10.47
N ARG A 61 -6.44 9.76 -9.82
CA ARG A 61 -6.83 11.08 -9.28
C ARG A 61 -5.80 11.63 -8.29
N GLU A 62 -5.25 10.78 -7.45
CA GLU A 62 -4.18 11.15 -6.52
C GLU A 62 -2.89 11.56 -7.28
N ALA A 63 -2.51 10.82 -8.32
CA ALA A 63 -1.34 11.14 -9.14
C ALA A 63 -1.44 12.49 -9.88
N PHE A 64 -2.64 12.97 -10.16
CA PHE A 64 -2.92 14.25 -10.83
C PHE A 64 -3.66 15.25 -9.93
N SER A 65 -3.58 15.12 -8.60
CA SER A 65 -4.33 15.94 -7.64
C SER A 65 -4.06 17.44 -7.75
N ASN A 66 -2.87 17.83 -8.20
CA ASN A 66 -2.44 19.23 -8.36
C ASN A 66 -2.46 19.69 -9.83
N ASP A 67 -3.15 18.98 -10.72
CA ASP A 67 -3.21 19.29 -12.14
C ASP A 67 -4.64 19.66 -12.55
N GLU A 68 -4.92 20.94 -12.60
CA GLU A 68 -6.25 21.50 -12.94
C GLU A 68 -6.64 21.27 -14.41
N LEU A 69 -5.68 20.98 -15.29
CA LEU A 69 -5.94 20.74 -16.71
C LEU A 69 -6.22 19.26 -17.01
N THR A 70 -6.02 18.35 -16.04
CA THR A 70 -6.24 16.92 -16.22
C THR A 70 -7.44 16.45 -15.39
N GLN A 71 -8.51 16.05 -16.08
CA GLN A 71 -9.74 15.55 -15.49
C GLN A 71 -9.80 14.03 -15.60
N ILE A 72 -10.11 13.33 -14.51
CA ILE A 72 -10.13 11.85 -14.45
C ILE A 72 -11.56 11.36 -14.33
N TYR A 73 -11.93 10.43 -15.21
CA TYR A 73 -13.24 9.79 -15.29
C TYR A 73 -13.12 8.29 -15.11
N LYS A 74 -14.19 7.67 -14.61
CA LYS A 74 -14.27 6.22 -14.42
C LYS A 74 -15.34 5.64 -15.35
N LEU A 75 -14.99 4.61 -16.12
CA LEU A 75 -15.91 3.90 -16.99
C LEU A 75 -15.93 2.41 -16.64
N ASP A 76 -17.07 1.93 -16.19
CA ASP A 76 -17.29 0.52 -15.90
C ASP A 76 -17.83 -0.19 -17.16
N GLU A 77 -17.01 -1.11 -17.69
CA GLU A 77 -17.31 -1.88 -18.90
C GLU A 77 -18.01 -3.22 -18.61
N THR A 78 -18.36 -3.53 -17.37
CA THR A 78 -18.88 -4.85 -16.95
C THR A 78 -20.11 -5.25 -17.76
N LYS A 79 -20.96 -4.29 -18.11
CA LYS A 79 -22.19 -4.51 -18.88
C LYS A 79 -22.04 -4.28 -20.39
N LEU A 80 -20.88 -3.86 -20.85
CA LEU A 80 -20.63 -3.59 -22.27
C LEU A 80 -20.17 -4.86 -23.00
N PRO A 81 -20.54 -5.02 -24.28
CA PRO A 81 -19.99 -6.08 -25.12
C PRO A 81 -18.46 -5.97 -25.20
N ARG A 82 -17.78 -7.11 -25.34
CA ARG A 82 -16.31 -7.13 -25.48
C ARG A 82 -15.88 -6.74 -26.91
N TYR A 83 -14.62 -6.28 -26.99
CA TYR A 83 -13.99 -6.02 -28.29
C TYR A 83 -14.07 -7.28 -29.20
N PRO A 84 -14.32 -7.14 -30.52
CA PRO A 84 -14.48 -5.87 -31.24
C PRO A 84 -15.93 -5.32 -31.25
N LEU A 85 -16.96 -6.09 -30.85
CA LEU A 85 -18.35 -5.67 -30.89
C LEU A 85 -18.71 -4.53 -29.94
N GLY A 86 -17.86 -4.32 -28.92
CA GLY A 86 -18.06 -3.33 -27.90
C GLY A 86 -17.67 -1.89 -28.26
N TRP A 87 -17.11 -1.63 -29.44
CA TRP A 87 -16.62 -0.30 -29.80
C TRP A 87 -17.69 0.80 -29.74
N GLU A 88 -18.83 0.59 -30.42
CA GLU A 88 -19.87 1.62 -30.46
C GLU A 88 -20.51 1.87 -29.09
N PRO A 89 -20.96 0.84 -28.35
CA PRO A 89 -21.45 1.05 -26.98
C PRO A 89 -20.41 1.68 -26.03
N TRP A 90 -19.13 1.28 -26.17
CA TRP A 90 -18.06 1.85 -25.37
C TRP A 90 -17.85 3.33 -25.68
N LEU A 91 -17.78 3.70 -26.95
CA LEU A 91 -17.56 5.09 -27.38
C LEU A 91 -18.71 5.99 -26.91
N GLN A 92 -19.95 5.57 -27.09
CA GLN A 92 -21.10 6.33 -26.60
C GLN A 92 -21.03 6.51 -25.08
N THR A 93 -20.76 5.43 -24.33
CA THR A 93 -20.62 5.51 -22.86
C THR A 93 -19.47 6.40 -22.45
N ALA A 94 -18.36 6.39 -23.20
CA ALA A 94 -17.20 7.24 -22.95
C ALA A 94 -17.55 8.74 -23.15
N LEU A 95 -18.23 9.07 -24.25
CA LEU A 95 -18.66 10.43 -24.54
C LEU A 95 -19.66 10.97 -23.50
N ASP A 96 -20.61 10.13 -23.09
CA ASP A 96 -21.56 10.45 -22.03
C ASP A 96 -20.87 10.64 -20.68
N THR A 97 -19.92 9.77 -20.34
CA THR A 97 -19.14 9.84 -19.08
C THR A 97 -18.36 11.13 -18.96
N ILE A 98 -17.76 11.60 -20.05
CA ILE A 98 -17.00 12.87 -20.05
C ILE A 98 -17.90 14.09 -20.33
N GLN A 99 -19.19 13.89 -20.57
CA GLN A 99 -20.15 14.95 -20.91
C GLN A 99 -19.69 15.81 -22.12
N TYR A 100 -19.27 15.15 -23.20
CA TYR A 100 -18.74 15.80 -24.38
C TYR A 100 -19.76 16.72 -25.05
N GLN A 101 -19.35 17.96 -25.35
CA GLN A 101 -20.19 19.01 -25.93
C GLN A 101 -19.73 19.35 -27.36
N THR A 102 -20.33 18.73 -28.36
CA THR A 102 -19.93 18.89 -29.78
C THR A 102 -19.98 20.33 -30.31
N GLU A 103 -20.79 21.20 -29.70
CA GLU A 103 -20.93 22.59 -30.13
C GLU A 103 -19.75 23.47 -29.66
N THR A 104 -19.20 23.19 -28.48
CA THR A 104 -18.20 24.01 -27.83
C THR A 104 -16.82 23.38 -27.75
N GLU A 105 -16.74 22.05 -27.92
CA GLU A 105 -15.51 21.26 -27.77
C GLU A 105 -15.11 20.58 -29.09
N GLU A 106 -13.80 20.39 -29.26
CA GLU A 106 -13.17 19.56 -30.27
C GLU A 106 -12.41 18.44 -29.57
N LEU A 107 -12.86 17.18 -29.76
CA LEU A 107 -12.31 16.02 -29.09
C LEU A 107 -11.22 15.36 -29.94
N ILE A 108 -10.02 15.18 -29.35
CA ILE A 108 -8.86 14.60 -30.00
C ILE A 108 -8.39 13.41 -29.18
N PHE A 109 -8.38 12.23 -29.78
CA PHE A 109 -7.94 11.00 -29.13
C PHE A 109 -6.42 10.84 -29.17
N TYR A 110 -5.82 10.46 -28.06
CA TYR A 110 -4.40 10.11 -27.96
C TYR A 110 -4.28 8.63 -27.60
N VAL A 111 -3.82 7.81 -28.53
CA VAL A 111 -3.79 6.35 -28.40
C VAL A 111 -2.39 5.80 -28.66
N GLY A 112 -2.06 4.67 -28.03
CA GLY A 112 -0.79 3.97 -28.21
C GLY A 112 -0.86 2.77 -29.18
N GLU A 113 -2.02 2.48 -29.75
CA GLU A 113 -2.23 1.30 -30.59
C GLU A 113 -2.89 1.68 -31.93
N LYS A 114 -2.30 1.14 -33.03
CA LYS A 114 -2.76 1.44 -34.38
C LYS A 114 -4.21 1.01 -34.62
N ALA A 115 -4.62 -0.11 -34.07
CA ALA A 115 -6.01 -0.59 -34.19
C ALA A 115 -7.04 0.40 -33.61
N TYR A 116 -6.71 1.05 -32.48
CA TYR A 116 -7.57 2.07 -31.88
C TYR A 116 -7.65 3.33 -32.74
N LYS A 117 -6.53 3.71 -33.37
CA LYS A 117 -6.51 4.84 -34.31
C LYS A 117 -7.45 4.57 -35.47
N GLU A 118 -7.32 3.43 -36.14
CA GLU A 118 -8.13 3.05 -37.32
C GLU A 118 -9.63 3.05 -37.00
N GLU A 119 -10.01 2.49 -35.86
CA GLU A 119 -11.40 2.44 -35.39
C GLU A 119 -12.01 3.81 -35.09
N LEU A 120 -11.25 4.72 -34.47
CA LEU A 120 -11.71 6.04 -34.09
C LEU A 120 -11.75 7.00 -35.31
N GLU A 121 -10.74 6.94 -36.19
CA GLU A 121 -10.73 7.72 -37.45
C GLU A 121 -11.88 7.33 -38.37
N ALA A 122 -12.22 6.04 -38.44
CA ALA A 122 -13.37 5.56 -39.18
C ALA A 122 -14.73 6.15 -38.72
N ARG A 123 -14.76 6.62 -37.45
CA ARG A 123 -15.93 7.29 -36.84
C ARG A 123 -15.83 8.82 -36.87
N GLY A 124 -14.82 9.36 -37.56
CA GLY A 124 -14.68 10.80 -37.81
C GLY A 124 -13.97 11.59 -36.72
N PHE A 125 -13.28 10.95 -35.79
CA PHE A 125 -12.50 11.63 -34.75
C PHE A 125 -11.07 11.95 -35.22
N GLU A 126 -10.51 13.04 -34.74
CA GLU A 126 -9.08 13.30 -34.83
C GLU A 126 -8.33 12.39 -33.86
N VAL A 127 -7.28 11.68 -34.35
CA VAL A 127 -6.56 10.70 -33.54
C VAL A 127 -5.05 10.85 -33.68
N HIS A 128 -4.37 11.04 -32.58
CA HIS A 128 -2.92 11.03 -32.49
C HIS A 128 -2.43 9.67 -32.03
N LEU A 129 -1.69 8.97 -32.90
CA LEU A 129 -0.99 7.74 -32.55
C LEU A 129 0.36 8.10 -31.92
N GLU A 130 0.52 7.75 -30.65
CA GLU A 130 1.68 8.08 -29.88
C GLU A 130 2.60 6.88 -29.64
N GLU A 131 3.87 7.02 -30.00
CA GLU A 131 4.85 5.97 -29.77
C GLU A 131 5.15 5.74 -28.28
N ARG A 132 5.34 4.48 -27.92
CA ARG A 132 5.78 4.05 -26.57
C ARG A 132 7.25 4.41 -26.36
N ARG A 133 7.55 5.45 -25.58
CA ARG A 133 8.93 5.98 -25.42
C ARG A 133 9.80 5.19 -24.46
N PHE A 134 9.23 4.56 -23.44
CA PHE A 134 10.03 3.95 -22.36
C PHE A 134 10.23 2.45 -22.49
N GLY A 135 9.69 1.81 -23.52
CA GLY A 135 9.77 0.36 -23.67
C GLY A 135 9.15 -0.43 -22.50
N ILE A 136 8.19 0.21 -21.77
CA ILE A 136 7.55 -0.32 -20.59
C ILE A 136 6.07 -0.57 -20.83
N SER A 137 5.51 -1.60 -20.22
CA SER A 137 4.08 -1.88 -20.18
C SER A 137 3.61 -2.22 -18.78
N ALA A 138 2.31 -2.06 -18.53
CA ALA A 138 1.70 -2.46 -17.28
C ALA A 138 1.85 -3.97 -17.01
N THR A 139 1.87 -4.80 -18.07
CA THR A 139 2.12 -6.24 -17.96
C THR A 139 3.53 -6.54 -17.43
N MET A 140 4.56 -5.93 -18.01
CA MET A 140 5.93 -6.07 -17.52
C MET A 140 6.08 -5.69 -16.05
N ILE A 141 5.36 -4.63 -15.63
CA ILE A 141 5.38 -4.21 -14.23
C ILE A 141 4.69 -5.24 -13.34
N ARG A 142 3.53 -5.80 -13.75
CA ARG A 142 2.85 -6.82 -12.96
C ARG A 142 3.65 -8.10 -12.83
N GLU A 143 4.40 -8.47 -13.86
CA GLU A 143 5.29 -9.65 -13.87
C GLU A 143 6.53 -9.45 -13.00
N ASN A 144 7.10 -8.24 -12.97
CA ASN A 144 8.30 -7.95 -12.16
C ASN A 144 8.28 -6.49 -11.66
N PRO A 145 7.51 -6.18 -10.61
CA PRO A 145 7.39 -4.83 -10.10
C PRO A 145 8.69 -4.26 -9.52
N SER A 146 9.53 -5.10 -8.91
CA SER A 146 10.81 -4.68 -8.34
C SER A 146 11.75 -4.14 -9.41
N LYS A 147 11.90 -4.86 -10.53
CA LYS A 147 12.72 -4.44 -11.67
C LYS A 147 12.27 -3.13 -12.29
N TYR A 148 10.97 -2.92 -12.35
CA TYR A 148 10.36 -1.74 -13.00
C TYR A 148 9.87 -0.69 -12.02
N TRP A 149 10.27 -0.76 -10.75
CA TRP A 149 9.80 0.09 -9.65
C TRP A 149 9.78 1.59 -9.97
N LYS A 150 10.87 2.09 -10.56
CA LYS A 150 11.01 3.51 -10.90
C LYS A 150 9.97 4.03 -11.89
N TYR A 151 9.40 3.13 -12.70
CA TYR A 151 8.39 3.48 -13.70
C TYR A 151 6.97 3.48 -13.14
N ILE A 152 6.72 2.89 -11.97
CA ILE A 152 5.40 2.84 -11.35
C ILE A 152 5.05 4.23 -10.80
N ALA A 153 3.86 4.74 -11.15
CA ALA A 153 3.36 5.98 -10.56
C ALA A 153 3.23 5.84 -9.04
N GLN A 154 3.65 6.88 -8.31
CA GLN A 154 3.83 6.81 -6.85
C GLN A 154 2.59 6.27 -6.10
N PRO A 155 1.32 6.68 -6.37
CA PRO A 155 0.16 6.13 -5.68
C PRO A 155 -0.08 4.63 -5.92
N PHE A 156 0.43 4.07 -7.02
CA PHE A 156 0.31 2.65 -7.33
C PHE A 156 1.37 1.78 -6.66
N ARG A 157 2.47 2.37 -6.18
CA ARG A 157 3.56 1.64 -5.52
C ARG A 157 3.10 0.90 -4.28
N ARG A 158 2.10 1.44 -3.55
CA ARG A 158 1.52 0.79 -2.36
C ARG A 158 0.96 -0.60 -2.63
N GLN A 159 0.54 -0.89 -3.88
CA GLN A 159 0.03 -2.20 -4.27
C GLN A 159 1.14 -3.26 -4.42
N PHE A 160 2.34 -2.83 -4.77
CA PHE A 160 3.48 -3.69 -5.07
C PHE A 160 4.55 -3.69 -3.95
N THR A 161 4.34 -2.91 -2.90
CA THR A 161 5.26 -2.85 -1.74
C THR A 161 5.18 -4.15 -0.96
N LYS A 162 6.30 -4.83 -0.78
CA LYS A 162 6.45 -5.93 0.16
C LYS A 162 6.57 -5.36 1.58
N LYS A 163 5.90 -5.99 2.54
CA LYS A 163 5.82 -5.52 3.92
C LYS A 163 6.23 -6.62 4.88
N VAL A 164 7.30 -6.38 5.61
CA VAL A 164 7.86 -7.30 6.60
C VAL A 164 7.55 -6.76 8.00
N LEU A 165 6.84 -7.57 8.77
CA LEU A 165 6.56 -7.30 10.18
C LEU A 165 7.58 -8.02 11.06
N ILE A 166 8.23 -7.28 11.96
CA ILE A 166 9.04 -7.86 13.05
C ILE A 166 8.23 -7.75 14.33
N MET A 167 7.96 -8.87 14.96
CA MET A 167 7.18 -8.92 16.20
C MET A 167 7.80 -9.83 17.26
N GLY A 168 7.29 -9.76 18.47
CA GLY A 168 7.77 -10.50 19.64
C GLY A 168 7.72 -9.64 20.88
N SER A 169 7.98 -10.21 22.06
CA SER A 169 7.96 -9.50 23.35
C SER A 169 9.05 -8.43 23.47
N ALA A 170 9.01 -7.59 24.51
CA ALA A 170 9.96 -6.52 24.71
C ALA A 170 11.41 -7.05 24.91
N SER A 171 12.39 -6.20 24.60
CA SER A 171 13.83 -6.42 24.85
C SER A 171 14.49 -7.59 24.08
N ASN A 172 13.93 -8.01 22.95
CA ASN A 172 14.47 -9.12 22.13
C ASN A 172 15.28 -8.63 20.90
N GLY A 173 15.70 -7.37 20.87
CA GLY A 173 16.51 -6.85 19.77
C GLY A 173 15.75 -6.53 18.48
N LYS A 174 14.41 -6.56 18.46
CA LYS A 174 13.57 -6.27 17.29
C LYS A 174 13.94 -4.95 16.59
N THR A 175 14.01 -3.87 17.35
CA THR A 175 14.30 -2.54 16.81
C THR A 175 15.68 -2.46 16.17
N THR A 176 16.68 -3.12 16.75
CA THR A 176 18.03 -3.21 16.18
C THR A 176 17.99 -3.97 14.87
N LEU A 177 17.36 -5.15 14.86
CA LEU A 177 17.18 -5.97 13.67
C LEU A 177 16.44 -5.21 12.56
N ALA A 178 15.34 -4.52 12.92
CA ALA A 178 14.56 -3.71 11.97
C ALA A 178 15.39 -2.62 11.30
N LYS A 179 16.17 -1.88 12.11
CA LYS A 179 17.04 -0.80 11.60
C LYS A 179 18.17 -1.32 10.72
N ASP A 180 18.76 -2.45 11.07
CA ASP A 180 19.89 -3.01 10.32
C ASP A 180 19.42 -3.66 9.01
N LEU A 181 18.30 -4.35 9.01
CA LEU A 181 17.66 -4.84 7.77
C LEU A 181 17.23 -3.67 6.87
N ALA A 182 16.60 -2.63 7.44
CA ALA A 182 16.20 -1.45 6.67
C ALA A 182 17.40 -0.76 6.01
N ARG A 183 18.51 -0.64 6.74
CA ARG A 183 19.77 -0.08 6.20
C ARG A 183 20.36 -0.96 5.09
N PHE A 184 20.31 -2.29 5.26
CA PHE A 184 20.82 -3.22 4.27
C PHE A 184 20.04 -3.17 2.95
N TYR A 185 18.70 -3.07 3.03
CA TYR A 185 17.81 -3.05 1.86
C TYR A 185 17.51 -1.64 1.32
N ASP A 186 18.08 -0.58 1.88
CA ASP A 186 17.70 0.83 1.58
C ASP A 186 16.16 1.01 1.67
N ALA A 187 15.56 0.41 2.69
CA ALA A 187 14.12 0.39 2.90
C ALA A 187 13.71 1.31 4.06
N PRO A 188 12.56 1.98 4.00
CA PRO A 188 12.02 2.70 5.14
C PRO A 188 11.65 1.73 6.26
N VAL A 189 11.83 2.16 7.51
CA VAL A 189 11.49 1.40 8.71
C VAL A 189 10.45 2.14 9.55
N SER A 190 9.33 1.46 9.85
CA SER A 190 8.34 1.90 10.82
C SER A 190 8.78 1.40 12.19
N LEU A 191 9.20 2.29 13.06
CA LEU A 191 9.58 1.95 14.42
C LEU A 191 8.35 1.83 15.32
N GLU A 192 8.52 1.29 16.51
CA GLU A 192 7.47 1.19 17.53
C GLU A 192 6.98 2.58 17.93
N TYR A 193 5.74 2.93 17.55
CA TYR A 193 5.13 4.22 17.85
C TYR A 193 4.91 4.43 19.35
N ALA A 194 4.69 3.36 20.11
CA ALA A 194 4.52 3.43 21.57
C ALA A 194 5.69 4.13 22.22
N ARG A 195 6.92 3.90 21.78
CA ARG A 195 8.10 4.56 22.33
C ARG A 195 8.08 6.08 22.11
N GLU A 196 7.71 6.53 20.93
CA GLU A 196 7.57 7.97 20.64
C GLU A 196 6.45 8.59 21.48
N TYR A 197 5.32 7.89 21.60
CA TYR A 197 4.18 8.31 22.40
C TYR A 197 4.54 8.45 23.88
N GLN A 198 5.23 7.47 24.46
CA GLN A 198 5.67 7.45 25.85
C GLN A 198 6.66 8.59 26.16
N ILE A 199 7.65 8.80 25.31
CA ILE A 199 8.60 9.92 25.46
C ILE A 199 7.86 11.26 25.43
N LYS A 200 6.97 11.45 24.47
CA LYS A 200 6.20 12.70 24.29
C LYS A 200 5.31 13.02 25.49
N ASN A 201 4.66 12.00 26.06
CA ASN A 201 3.69 12.16 27.14
C ASN A 201 4.33 11.91 28.53
N ASN A 202 5.60 11.48 28.59
CA ASN A 202 6.33 11.10 29.80
C ASN A 202 5.57 10.05 30.65
N VAL A 203 5.13 8.96 29.99
CA VAL A 203 4.39 7.85 30.61
C VAL A 203 5.13 6.53 30.40
N ARG A 204 5.05 5.61 31.37
CA ARG A 204 5.63 4.26 31.30
C ARG A 204 4.59 3.25 30.83
N ASP A 205 5.03 2.02 30.54
CA ASP A 205 4.16 0.93 30.09
C ASP A 205 2.97 0.68 31.06
N ASP A 206 3.25 0.69 32.37
CA ASP A 206 2.30 0.44 33.46
C ASP A 206 1.36 1.64 33.78
N GLU A 207 1.61 2.79 33.18
CA GLU A 207 0.81 4.02 33.34
C GLU A 207 -0.14 4.27 32.19
N LEU A 208 -0.06 3.47 31.11
CA LEU A 208 -0.93 3.61 29.94
C LEU A 208 -2.37 3.27 30.26
N THR A 209 -3.28 4.13 29.82
CA THR A 209 -4.74 3.96 29.97
C THR A 209 -5.37 3.36 28.72
N PRO A 210 -6.60 2.82 28.76
CA PRO A 210 -7.32 2.38 27.56
C PRO A 210 -7.35 3.42 26.44
N LYS A 211 -7.47 4.71 26.80
CA LYS A 211 -7.45 5.82 25.85
C LYS A 211 -6.10 5.94 25.13
N ASP A 212 -4.98 5.71 25.82
CA ASP A 212 -3.67 5.77 25.22
C ASP A 212 -3.50 4.69 24.16
N TYR A 213 -4.02 3.49 24.40
CA TYR A 213 -3.98 2.39 23.44
C TYR A 213 -4.74 2.66 22.14
N TYR A 214 -5.79 3.50 22.14
CA TYR A 214 -6.39 3.97 20.87
C TYR A 214 -5.40 4.79 20.06
N TYR A 215 -4.66 5.69 20.71
CA TYR A 215 -3.64 6.50 20.04
C TYR A 215 -2.47 5.64 19.55
N LEU A 216 -2.09 4.61 20.31
CA LEU A 216 -1.04 3.68 19.91
C LEU A 216 -1.43 2.89 18.65
N LEU A 217 -2.66 2.35 18.59
CA LEU A 217 -3.17 1.66 17.41
C LEU A 217 -3.16 2.56 16.16
N LEU A 218 -3.77 3.75 16.27
CA LEU A 218 -3.89 4.69 15.16
C LEU A 218 -2.53 5.23 14.74
N GLY A 219 -1.66 5.57 15.69
CA GLY A 219 -0.34 6.13 15.43
C GLY A 219 0.58 5.13 14.73
N GLN A 220 0.61 3.87 15.17
CA GLN A 220 1.41 2.82 14.52
C GLN A 220 0.93 2.57 13.08
N TYR A 221 -0.38 2.48 12.86
CA TYR A 221 -0.94 2.29 11.54
C TYR A 221 -0.67 3.47 10.60
N ASP A 222 -0.87 4.71 11.08
CA ASP A 222 -0.64 5.93 10.29
C ASP A 222 0.84 6.08 9.91
N GLN A 223 1.75 5.86 10.86
CA GLN A 223 3.20 5.91 10.63
C GLN A 223 3.62 4.91 9.55
N THR A 224 3.20 3.65 9.66
CA THR A 224 3.52 2.60 8.68
C THR A 224 2.92 2.93 7.30
N SER A 225 1.67 3.41 7.26
CA SER A 225 0.99 3.80 6.01
C SER A 225 1.70 4.94 5.30
N LYS A 226 2.14 5.97 6.04
CA LYS A 226 2.92 7.09 5.49
C LYS A 226 4.24 6.65 4.86
N LEU A 227 4.91 5.67 5.47
CA LEU A 227 6.15 5.12 4.92
C LEU A 227 5.93 4.33 3.64
N ILE A 228 4.84 3.55 3.57
CA ILE A 228 4.44 2.84 2.33
C ILE A 228 4.20 3.85 1.19
N ASP A 229 3.60 5.00 1.50
CA ASP A 229 3.28 6.05 0.53
C ASP A 229 4.45 7.02 0.27
N SER A 230 5.54 6.91 1.00
CA SER A 230 6.67 7.83 0.87
C SER A 230 7.51 7.60 -0.39
N SER A 231 8.22 8.64 -0.81
CA SER A 231 9.21 8.55 -1.90
C SER A 231 10.44 7.70 -1.51
N ALA A 232 10.66 7.45 -0.22
CA ALA A 232 11.72 6.58 0.27
C ALA A 232 11.42 5.09 0.05
N ASN A 233 10.16 4.72 -0.18
CA ASN A 233 9.79 3.34 -0.47
C ASN A 233 10.37 2.88 -1.82
N ARG A 234 11.20 1.83 -1.76
CA ARG A 234 11.85 1.18 -2.90
C ARG A 234 11.24 -0.18 -3.26
N GLY A 235 10.09 -0.51 -2.71
CA GLY A 235 9.41 -1.80 -2.91
C GLY A 235 9.39 -2.69 -1.68
N LEU A 236 10.07 -2.29 -0.60
CA LEU A 236 10.09 -2.97 0.68
C LEU A 236 9.87 -1.97 1.82
N VAL A 237 9.07 -2.34 2.81
CA VAL A 237 8.90 -1.62 4.08
C VAL A 237 9.05 -2.62 5.22
N ILE A 238 9.84 -2.25 6.23
CA ILE A 238 10.05 -3.05 7.44
C ILE A 238 9.36 -2.35 8.60
N ALA A 239 8.54 -3.08 9.36
CA ALA A 239 7.87 -2.55 10.54
C ALA A 239 8.35 -3.28 11.80
N ASP A 240 8.80 -2.51 12.79
CA ASP A 240 9.03 -2.95 14.16
C ASP A 240 7.72 -2.77 14.91
N THR A 241 6.96 -3.84 15.02
CA THR A 241 5.63 -3.92 15.63
C THR A 241 4.45 -3.49 14.71
N ASN A 242 3.24 -3.82 15.16
CA ASN A 242 1.98 -3.50 14.49
C ASN A 242 0.81 -3.46 15.50
N SER A 243 -0.42 -3.30 15.00
CA SER A 243 -1.64 -3.25 15.82
C SER A 243 -1.87 -4.51 16.67
N LEU A 244 -1.46 -5.70 16.20
CA LEU A 244 -1.61 -6.95 16.96
C LEU A 244 -0.73 -6.98 18.22
N VAL A 245 0.49 -6.47 18.13
CA VAL A 245 1.38 -6.37 19.30
C VAL A 245 0.82 -5.37 20.31
N THR A 246 0.27 -4.25 19.83
CA THR A 246 -0.45 -3.27 20.68
C THR A 246 -1.65 -3.91 21.39
N LYS A 247 -2.42 -4.77 20.68
CA LYS A 247 -3.51 -5.57 21.29
C LYS A 247 -2.99 -6.48 22.40
N GLY A 248 -1.88 -7.19 22.15
CA GLY A 248 -1.28 -8.05 23.14
C GLY A 248 -0.89 -7.33 24.44
N TYR A 249 -0.31 -6.13 24.33
CA TYR A 249 0.00 -5.31 25.50
C TYR A 249 -1.26 -4.73 26.17
N TYR A 250 -2.28 -4.33 25.41
CA TYR A 250 -3.57 -3.93 25.96
C TYR A 250 -4.16 -5.03 26.83
N ASP A 251 -4.24 -6.27 26.33
CA ASP A 251 -4.79 -7.39 27.05
C ASP A 251 -3.98 -7.68 28.32
N TYR A 252 -2.66 -7.65 28.21
CA TYR A 252 -1.79 -7.89 29.35
C TYR A 252 -2.03 -6.89 30.49
N TYR A 253 -2.04 -5.58 30.20
CA TYR A 253 -2.17 -4.56 31.22
C TYR A 253 -3.60 -4.34 31.69
N MET A 254 -4.59 -4.46 30.81
CA MET A 254 -5.99 -4.17 31.18
C MET A 254 -6.71 -5.37 31.79
N GLU A 255 -6.45 -6.59 31.31
CA GLU A 255 -7.14 -7.79 31.76
C GLU A 255 -6.38 -8.54 32.89
N VAL A 256 -5.06 -8.69 32.73
CA VAL A 256 -4.24 -9.45 33.71
C VAL A 256 -3.97 -8.65 34.97
N GLU A 257 -3.77 -7.35 34.85
CA GLU A 257 -3.50 -6.47 36.01
C GLU A 257 -4.75 -5.83 36.63
N GLY A 258 -5.95 -6.20 36.13
CA GLY A 258 -7.24 -5.75 36.69
C GLY A 258 -7.55 -4.28 36.53
N GLN A 259 -7.02 -3.64 35.46
CA GLN A 259 -7.32 -2.27 35.12
C GLN A 259 -8.71 -2.11 34.45
N ASP A 260 -9.11 -0.91 34.09
CA ASP A 260 -10.42 -0.58 33.56
C ASP A 260 -10.69 -1.25 32.19
N THR A 261 -11.57 -2.24 32.17
CA THR A 261 -12.01 -2.96 30.96
C THR A 261 -13.26 -2.37 30.31
N SER A 262 -13.78 -1.25 30.81
CA SER A 262 -15.04 -0.66 30.34
C SER A 262 -15.02 -0.26 28.85
N MET A 263 -13.84 -0.10 28.25
CA MET A 263 -13.65 0.28 26.86
C MET A 263 -13.16 -0.87 25.96
N THR A 264 -13.09 -2.10 26.49
CA THR A 264 -12.50 -3.26 25.77
C THR A 264 -13.22 -3.53 24.44
N ASP A 265 -14.54 -3.60 24.42
CA ASP A 265 -15.31 -3.84 23.19
C ASP A 265 -15.01 -2.79 22.09
N THR A 266 -14.89 -1.53 22.49
CA THR A 266 -14.60 -0.43 21.57
C THR A 266 -13.17 -0.56 21.03
N PHE A 267 -12.22 -0.90 21.89
CA PHE A 267 -10.84 -1.14 21.52
C PHE A 267 -10.73 -2.32 20.54
N ASP A 268 -11.38 -3.43 20.82
CA ASP A 268 -11.35 -4.62 19.99
C ASP A 268 -11.94 -4.37 18.60
N ASN A 269 -13.05 -3.64 18.52
CA ASN A 269 -13.64 -3.23 17.24
C ASN A 269 -12.68 -2.35 16.43
N LEU A 270 -12.01 -1.40 17.07
CA LEU A 270 -11.01 -0.54 16.44
C LEU A 270 -9.79 -1.38 15.97
N PHE A 271 -9.28 -2.25 16.85
CA PHE A 271 -8.17 -3.15 16.54
C PHE A 271 -8.47 -4.00 15.30
N VAL A 272 -9.60 -4.72 15.27
CA VAL A 272 -9.99 -5.54 14.12
C VAL A 272 -10.14 -4.70 12.84
N SER A 273 -10.72 -3.51 12.96
CA SER A 273 -10.85 -2.58 11.82
C SER A 273 -9.50 -2.18 11.25
N ILE A 274 -8.53 -1.83 12.10
CA ILE A 274 -7.17 -1.45 11.69
C ILE A 274 -6.43 -2.65 11.11
N LEU A 275 -6.41 -3.78 11.84
CA LEU A 275 -5.71 -5.00 11.41
C LEU A 275 -6.19 -5.48 10.04
N SER A 276 -7.49 -5.34 9.74
CA SER A 276 -8.04 -5.67 8.42
C SER A 276 -7.43 -4.87 7.26
N LYS A 277 -6.82 -3.72 7.54
CA LYS A 277 -6.15 -2.85 6.56
C LYS A 277 -4.65 -3.10 6.49
N GLU A 278 -4.06 -3.65 7.54
CA GLU A 278 -2.67 -4.08 7.52
C GLU A 278 -2.52 -5.31 6.62
N LYS A 279 -1.56 -5.25 5.71
CA LYS A 279 -1.24 -6.35 4.79
C LYS A 279 0.24 -6.66 4.91
N TRP A 280 0.54 -7.84 5.39
CA TRP A 280 1.90 -8.31 5.61
C TRP A 280 2.24 -9.43 4.62
N ASP A 281 3.46 -9.43 4.09
CA ASP A 281 3.98 -10.46 3.18
C ASP A 281 4.83 -11.49 3.94
N LEU A 282 5.43 -11.07 5.07
CA LEU A 282 6.26 -11.90 5.94
C LEU A 282 6.20 -11.41 7.38
N ILE A 283 6.19 -12.34 8.33
CA ILE A 283 6.38 -12.08 9.75
C ILE A 283 7.70 -12.69 10.21
N LEU A 284 8.54 -11.88 10.86
CA LEU A 284 9.71 -12.30 11.60
C LEU A 284 9.39 -12.26 13.09
N PHE A 285 9.20 -13.42 13.70
CA PHE A 285 8.85 -13.54 15.12
C PHE A 285 10.11 -13.77 15.95
N VAL A 286 10.54 -12.73 16.69
CA VAL A 286 11.77 -12.78 17.49
C VAL A 286 11.46 -13.37 18.86
N GLN A 287 12.09 -14.52 19.16
CA GLN A 287 11.95 -15.22 20.42
C GLN A 287 12.67 -14.52 21.58
N PRO A 288 12.21 -14.65 22.83
CA PRO A 288 12.81 -14.00 24.01
C PRO A 288 14.10 -14.70 24.45
N ILE A 289 15.16 -14.53 23.67
CA ILE A 289 16.50 -15.07 23.97
C ILE A 289 17.39 -13.93 24.42
N GLY A 290 17.81 -13.88 25.65
CA GLY A 290 18.73 -12.88 26.14
C GLY A 290 18.23 -12.07 27.34
N SER A 291 19.07 -11.17 27.82
CA SER A 291 18.78 -10.33 28.99
C SER A 291 17.78 -9.22 28.68
N TYR A 292 16.92 -8.93 29.65
CA TYR A 292 16.02 -7.79 29.58
C TYR A 292 16.78 -6.48 29.86
N VAL A 293 16.54 -5.45 29.06
CA VAL A 293 17.22 -4.16 29.19
C VAL A 293 16.23 -3.11 29.68
N ASN A 294 16.53 -2.45 30.78
CA ASN A 294 15.78 -1.29 31.26
C ASN A 294 16.16 -0.05 30.44
N ASP A 295 15.19 0.59 29.81
CA ASP A 295 15.36 1.82 29.05
C ASP A 295 14.64 3.03 29.69
N GLY A 296 14.12 2.85 30.92
CA GLY A 296 13.45 3.88 31.69
C GLY A 296 11.95 4.01 31.47
N PHE A 297 11.42 3.38 30.43
CA PHE A 297 9.98 3.39 30.10
C PHE A 297 9.31 2.01 30.25
N ARG A 298 10.12 0.95 30.19
CA ARG A 298 9.63 -0.44 30.25
C ARG A 298 9.19 -0.84 31.63
N ASP A 299 8.12 -1.60 31.68
CA ASP A 299 7.74 -2.34 32.88
C ASP A 299 8.77 -3.45 33.18
N MET A 300 9.37 -3.38 34.37
CA MET A 300 10.40 -4.32 34.79
C MET A 300 9.86 -5.68 35.23
N THR A 301 8.54 -5.88 35.34
CA THR A 301 7.93 -7.20 35.56
C THR A 301 8.23 -8.15 34.41
N MET A 302 8.31 -7.62 33.20
CA MET A 302 8.72 -8.36 31.99
C MET A 302 10.20 -8.79 31.99
N ALA A 303 11.01 -8.39 32.98
CA ALA A 303 12.36 -8.89 33.14
C ALA A 303 12.36 -10.36 33.64
N ASP A 304 11.29 -10.82 34.30
CA ASP A 304 11.09 -12.21 34.63
C ASP A 304 10.93 -13.06 33.35
N GLU A 305 11.78 -14.06 33.18
CA GLU A 305 11.85 -14.89 31.99
C GLU A 305 10.53 -15.67 31.75
N LYS A 306 9.87 -16.11 32.83
CA LYS A 306 8.60 -16.86 32.71
C LYS A 306 7.49 -15.95 32.22
N ILE A 307 7.40 -14.73 32.77
CA ILE A 307 6.40 -13.74 32.34
C ILE A 307 6.63 -13.38 30.87
N ARG A 308 7.87 -13.06 30.50
CA ARG A 308 8.24 -12.71 29.12
C ARG A 308 7.98 -13.85 28.13
N THR A 309 8.27 -15.09 28.51
CA THR A 309 7.99 -16.26 27.69
C THR A 309 6.49 -16.50 27.56
N SER A 310 5.73 -16.39 28.65
CA SER A 310 4.26 -16.50 28.63
C SER A 310 3.64 -15.45 27.70
N PHE A 311 4.09 -14.20 27.81
CA PHE A 311 3.63 -13.11 26.93
C PHE A 311 4.03 -13.33 25.47
N SER A 312 5.23 -13.85 25.21
CA SER A 312 5.65 -14.22 23.84
C SER A 312 4.74 -15.31 23.24
N ASN A 313 4.39 -16.33 24.03
CA ASN A 313 3.45 -17.38 23.62
C ASN A 313 2.05 -16.81 23.34
N TYR A 314 1.59 -15.88 24.17
CA TYR A 314 0.33 -15.19 23.95
C TYR A 314 0.32 -14.38 22.64
N LEU A 315 1.39 -13.65 22.37
CA LEU A 315 1.53 -12.94 21.06
C LEU A 315 1.51 -13.92 19.87
N ASP A 316 2.10 -15.12 20.00
CA ASP A 316 2.02 -16.13 18.95
C ASP A 316 0.61 -16.70 18.79
N GLN A 317 -0.15 -16.88 19.86
CA GLN A 317 -1.57 -17.27 19.78
C GLN A 317 -2.39 -16.21 19.03
N LEU A 318 -2.22 -14.93 19.36
CA LEU A 318 -2.87 -13.83 18.61
C LEU A 318 -2.45 -13.82 17.14
N ARG A 319 -1.16 -14.01 16.86
CA ARG A 319 -0.66 -14.12 15.49
C ARG A 319 -1.33 -15.27 14.74
N GLN A 320 -1.43 -16.44 15.33
CA GLN A 320 -2.09 -17.62 14.73
C GLN A 320 -3.57 -17.32 14.46
N GLN A 321 -4.26 -16.68 15.41
CA GLN A 321 -5.68 -16.34 15.29
C GLN A 321 -5.96 -15.34 14.17
N TYR A 322 -5.17 -14.29 14.07
CA TYR A 322 -5.47 -13.14 13.20
C TYR A 322 -4.61 -13.05 11.93
N LEU A 323 -3.40 -13.60 11.95
CA LEU A 323 -2.41 -13.54 10.88
C LEU A 323 -1.85 -14.92 10.49
N GLY A 324 -2.56 -16.00 10.82
CA GLY A 324 -2.08 -17.38 10.65
C GLY A 324 -1.81 -17.77 9.19
N ASN A 325 -2.38 -17.07 8.24
CA ASN A 325 -2.15 -17.25 6.80
C ASN A 325 -0.89 -16.55 6.27
N ILE A 326 -0.23 -15.71 7.08
CA ILE A 326 0.97 -14.98 6.68
C ILE A 326 2.20 -15.85 6.96
N PRO A 327 3.12 -16.02 5.98
CA PRO A 327 4.38 -16.72 6.19
C PRO A 327 5.13 -16.16 7.39
N THR A 328 5.50 -17.02 8.33
CA THR A 328 6.15 -16.63 9.59
C THR A 328 7.44 -17.40 9.78
N THR A 329 8.53 -16.66 10.08
CA THR A 329 9.83 -17.23 10.45
C THR A 329 10.11 -16.89 11.91
N PHE A 330 10.35 -17.93 12.74
CA PHE A 330 10.74 -17.76 14.13
C PHE A 330 12.24 -17.58 14.22
N LEU A 331 12.67 -16.48 14.79
CA LEU A 331 14.06 -16.12 14.99
C LEU A 331 14.45 -16.44 16.44
N ALA A 332 15.19 -17.55 16.61
CA ALA A 332 15.53 -18.14 17.90
C ALA A 332 17.04 -18.39 18.06
N SER A 333 17.87 -17.59 17.38
CA SER A 333 19.33 -17.66 17.44
C SER A 333 19.92 -16.41 18.11
N ASP A 334 21.23 -16.31 18.14
CA ASP A 334 21.91 -15.06 18.46
C ASP A 334 21.58 -13.98 17.43
N TYR A 335 22.06 -12.77 17.67
CA TYR A 335 21.76 -11.62 16.78
C TYR A 335 22.18 -11.88 15.32
N LEU A 336 23.40 -12.40 15.12
CA LEU A 336 23.91 -12.63 13.77
C LEU A 336 23.13 -13.72 13.04
N GLY A 337 22.83 -14.83 13.71
CA GLY A 337 22.02 -15.90 13.16
C GLY A 337 20.59 -15.43 12.78
N ASN A 338 19.98 -14.64 13.65
CA ASN A 338 18.66 -14.04 13.38
C ASN A 338 18.71 -13.06 12.19
N TYR A 339 19.77 -12.26 12.08
CA TYR A 339 19.97 -11.31 10.98
C TYR A 339 20.15 -12.03 9.62
N GLU A 340 20.98 -13.06 9.57
CA GLU A 340 21.20 -13.82 8.34
C GLU A 340 19.96 -14.62 7.91
N GLU A 341 19.24 -15.24 8.85
CA GLU A 341 17.99 -15.93 8.51
C GLU A 341 16.90 -14.95 8.05
N ALA A 342 16.79 -13.78 8.69
CA ALA A 342 15.87 -12.72 8.27
C ALA A 342 16.17 -12.27 6.84
N LYS A 343 17.42 -12.04 6.47
CA LYS A 343 17.81 -11.67 5.10
C LYS A 343 17.41 -12.75 4.11
N LYS A 344 17.73 -14.00 4.39
CA LYS A 344 17.42 -15.12 3.51
C LYS A 344 15.91 -15.20 3.17
N VAL A 345 15.04 -15.04 4.17
CA VAL A 345 13.59 -15.12 3.94
C VAL A 345 13.02 -13.85 3.31
N ILE A 346 13.61 -12.68 3.58
CA ILE A 346 13.26 -11.42 2.90
C ILE A 346 13.66 -11.50 1.42
N ASP A 347 14.86 -11.97 1.09
CA ASP A 347 15.31 -12.15 -0.28
C ASP A 347 14.37 -13.07 -1.08
N ALA A 348 13.86 -14.12 -0.43
CA ALA A 348 12.94 -15.05 -1.07
C ALA A 348 11.60 -14.40 -1.48
N ILE A 349 11.11 -13.39 -0.77
CA ILE A 349 9.86 -12.69 -1.11
C ILE A 349 10.08 -11.42 -1.93
N TYR A 350 11.27 -10.81 -1.85
CA TYR A 350 11.58 -9.51 -2.49
C TYR A 350 12.26 -9.67 -3.85
N GLN A 351 13.00 -10.77 -4.04
CA GLN A 351 13.70 -11.08 -5.30
C GLN A 351 12.98 -12.16 -6.13
N ALA A 352 11.90 -12.74 -5.61
CA ALA A 352 11.14 -13.79 -6.29
C ALA A 352 10.22 -13.25 -7.42
N ASP A 353 10.21 -11.94 -7.61
CA ASP A 353 9.42 -11.26 -8.67
C ASP A 353 10.26 -11.02 -9.94
#